data_31b88f1803bbfe3abfdfb247d0a7826b
#
_entry.id   31b88f1803bbfe3abfdfb247d0a7826b
#
_cell.length_a   1.000
_cell.length_b   1.000
_cell.length_c   1.000
_cell.angle_alpha   90.00
_cell.angle_beta   90.00
_cell.angle_gamma   90.00
#
_symmetry.space_group_name_H-M   'P 1'
#
loop_
_entity.id
_entity.type
_entity.pdbx_description
1 polymer ?
#
loop_
_entity_poly.entity_id
_entity_poly.type
_entity_poly.pdbx_seq_one_letter_code
_entity_poly.pdbx_strand_id
1 'polypeptide(L)'
;MKKIVSVLISMITAFSLTACVAKEDDPAKASQSFPWIIANDSPPDTVTGIFTNKFVEEVERLSNGQIQIKAYHNGTVGGDRELVESCMNGDIPFVVQNTAPQANFIPKLAIFDLPMAYTNIEDLRSTLDDEEFMSLINQVYLEHSVRLLAMSDQNFRVMTTNKKIESLDDFKGQKIRTMENKYHLAFWQSIGANPTPMAFSEVYIGLQQGTIDAQENPYEVIVSGKIYEQQDYVVKTNHLPHLLSMIVNEDFYNRLSTKDKKIVDQAAKNARDYSREQCDKRVSDRLSIIK
;
A
#
# COMPACT_ATOMS: atom_id res chain seq x y z
N MET A 1 -47.01 -77.50 -14.91
CA MET A 1 -47.11 -77.74 -16.36
C MET A 1 -46.35 -76.64 -17.10
N LYS A 2 -45.62 -77.07 -18.08
CA LYS A 2 -44.87 -76.30 -19.10
C LYS A 2 -43.59 -75.63 -18.68
N LYS A 3 -42.52 -76.30 -19.01
CA LYS A 3 -41.11 -75.84 -19.12
C LYS A 3 -40.99 -74.91 -20.29
N ILE A 4 -40.20 -73.81 -20.12
CA ILE A 4 -39.68 -73.09 -21.25
C ILE A 4 -38.17 -73.00 -21.05
N VAL A 5 -37.45 -73.51 -22.04
CA VAL A 5 -36.02 -73.60 -22.20
C VAL A 5 -35.52 -72.23 -22.67
N SER A 6 -34.58 -71.65 -21.96
CA SER A 6 -33.86 -70.43 -22.42
C SER A 6 -32.56 -70.83 -23.07
N VAL A 7 -32.39 -70.46 -24.31
CA VAL A 7 -31.17 -70.57 -25.11
C VAL A 7 -30.22 -69.36 -24.73
N LEU A 8 -29.04 -69.70 -24.24
CA LEU A 8 -27.94 -68.72 -24.07
C LEU A 8 -27.30 -68.49 -25.46
N ILE A 9 -27.36 -67.26 -25.92
CA ILE A 9 -26.55 -66.79 -27.04
C ILE A 9 -25.39 -65.93 -26.39
N SER A 10 -24.17 -66.49 -26.45
CA SER A 10 -22.94 -65.77 -26.07
C SER A 10 -22.52 -64.82 -27.19
N MET A 11 -22.67 -63.56 -26.97
CA MET A 11 -22.15 -62.54 -27.87
C MET A 11 -20.81 -62.00 -27.27
N ILE A 12 -19.72 -62.45 -27.88
CA ILE A 12 -18.35 -61.93 -27.57
C ILE A 12 -18.21 -60.56 -28.24
N THR A 13 -18.32 -59.51 -27.49
CA THR A 13 -17.96 -58.15 -27.92
C THR A 13 -16.46 -57.92 -27.60
N ALA A 14 -15.65 -57.86 -28.65
CA ALA A 14 -14.27 -57.43 -28.58
C ALA A 14 -14.24 -55.93 -28.19
N PHE A 15 -13.83 -55.64 -26.96
CA PHE A 15 -13.55 -54.28 -26.51
C PHE A 15 -12.14 -53.89 -27.03
N SER A 16 -12.10 -53.04 -28.05
CA SER A 16 -10.88 -52.37 -28.49
C SER A 16 -10.48 -51.36 -27.42
N LEU A 17 -9.47 -51.66 -26.64
CA LEU A 17 -8.78 -50.70 -25.75
C LEU A 17 -8.05 -49.68 -26.62
N THR A 18 -8.71 -48.56 -26.89
CA THR A 18 -8.02 -47.34 -27.36
C THR A 18 -7.34 -46.75 -26.13
N ALA A 19 -6.04 -46.98 -26.02
CA ALA A 19 -5.21 -46.31 -25.06
C ALA A 19 -5.24 -44.80 -25.38
N CYS A 20 -6.03 -44.05 -24.61
CA CYS A 20 -5.82 -42.60 -24.51
C CYS A 20 -4.46 -42.40 -23.88
N VAL A 21 -3.48 -42.03 -24.71
CA VAL A 21 -2.24 -41.44 -24.24
C VAL A 21 -2.65 -40.12 -23.54
N ALA A 22 -2.72 -40.15 -22.22
CA ALA A 22 -2.80 -38.94 -21.44
C ALA A 22 -1.56 -38.11 -21.82
N LYS A 23 -1.77 -36.99 -22.50
CA LYS A 23 -0.74 -35.96 -22.56
C LYS A 23 -0.31 -35.68 -21.12
N GLU A 24 0.93 -35.94 -20.80
CA GLU A 24 1.54 -35.36 -19.60
C GLU A 24 1.30 -33.86 -19.65
N ASP A 25 0.41 -33.39 -18.77
CA ASP A 25 0.26 -31.97 -18.54
C ASP A 25 1.60 -31.48 -17.98
N ASP A 26 2.25 -30.61 -18.76
CA ASP A 26 3.46 -29.91 -18.39
C ASP A 26 3.21 -29.20 -17.04
N PRO A 27 3.92 -29.57 -15.95
CA PRO A 27 3.70 -28.92 -14.64
C PRO A 27 4.02 -27.42 -14.63
N ALA A 28 4.55 -26.89 -15.74
CA ALA A 28 4.74 -25.45 -15.96
C ALA A 28 3.47 -24.68 -16.33
N LYS A 29 2.31 -25.37 -16.53
CA LYS A 29 1.00 -24.76 -16.83
C LYS A 29 -0.01 -24.89 -15.70
N ALA A 30 0.40 -24.95 -14.46
CA ALA A 30 -0.49 -24.59 -13.38
C ALA A 30 -0.75 -23.08 -13.47
N SER A 31 -1.70 -22.67 -14.33
CA SER A 31 -2.20 -21.31 -14.37
C SER A 31 -2.69 -20.98 -12.97
N GLN A 32 -2.14 -19.93 -12.39
CA GLN A 32 -2.64 -19.35 -11.14
C GLN A 32 -4.15 -19.20 -11.24
N SER A 33 -4.93 -19.97 -10.47
CA SER A 33 -6.39 -19.96 -10.54
C SER A 33 -6.98 -18.65 -10.02
N PHE A 34 -6.19 -17.86 -9.28
CA PHE A 34 -6.59 -16.57 -8.72
C PHE A 34 -5.46 -15.54 -8.86
N PRO A 35 -5.79 -14.28 -9.17
CA PRO A 35 -4.80 -13.21 -9.21
C PRO A 35 -4.25 -12.96 -7.80
N TRP A 36 -2.97 -12.54 -7.72
CA TRP A 36 -2.43 -12.00 -6.48
C TRP A 36 -3.17 -10.71 -6.12
N ILE A 37 -3.08 -10.32 -4.86
CA ILE A 37 -3.75 -9.12 -4.37
C ILE A 37 -2.71 -8.12 -3.88
N ILE A 38 -2.89 -6.85 -4.26
CA ILE A 38 -2.22 -5.69 -3.67
C ILE A 38 -3.27 -4.68 -3.21
N ALA A 39 -3.09 -4.09 -2.04
CA ALA A 39 -4.06 -3.17 -1.48
C ALA A 39 -3.41 -1.90 -0.91
N ASN A 40 -4.19 -0.82 -0.90
CA ASN A 40 -3.89 0.44 -0.21
C ASN A 40 -5.19 1.15 0.19
N ASP A 41 -5.12 2.09 1.12
CA ASP A 41 -6.27 2.88 1.59
C ASP A 41 -6.52 4.16 0.79
N SER A 42 -5.62 4.51 -0.11
CA SER A 42 -5.60 5.79 -0.82
C SER A 42 -6.31 5.73 -2.18
N PRO A 43 -6.80 6.86 -2.71
CA PRO A 43 -7.34 6.94 -4.07
C PRO A 43 -6.31 6.54 -5.14
N PRO A 44 -6.76 5.96 -6.27
CA PRO A 44 -5.86 5.47 -7.32
C PRO A 44 -5.08 6.58 -8.04
N ASP A 45 -5.52 7.84 -7.95
CA ASP A 45 -4.85 9.01 -8.53
C ASP A 45 -3.83 9.69 -7.58
N THR A 46 -3.63 9.17 -6.37
CA THR A 46 -2.54 9.57 -5.47
C THR A 46 -1.22 8.92 -5.89
N VAL A 47 -0.09 9.42 -5.38
CA VAL A 47 1.20 8.76 -5.59
C VAL A 47 1.21 7.34 -5.01
N THR A 48 0.50 7.08 -3.90
CA THR A 48 0.28 5.73 -3.37
C THR A 48 -0.41 4.83 -4.40
N GLY A 49 -1.50 5.31 -4.99
CA GLY A 49 -2.23 4.58 -6.04
C GLY A 49 -1.40 4.38 -7.30
N ILE A 50 -0.64 5.39 -7.71
CA ILE A 50 0.28 5.32 -8.87
C ILE A 50 1.38 4.28 -8.61
N PHE A 51 1.99 4.28 -7.42
CA PHE A 51 2.99 3.29 -7.01
C PHE A 51 2.43 1.86 -7.08
N THR A 52 1.22 1.67 -6.55
CA THR A 52 0.49 0.40 -6.60
C THR A 52 0.23 -0.05 -8.04
N ASN A 53 -0.38 0.82 -8.85
CA ASN A 53 -0.76 0.49 -10.23
C ASN A 53 0.47 0.22 -11.11
N LYS A 54 1.55 0.99 -10.93
CA LYS A 54 2.78 0.76 -11.67
C LYS A 54 3.44 -0.57 -11.31
N PHE A 55 3.39 -0.99 -10.07
CA PHE A 55 3.85 -2.32 -9.67
C PHE A 55 3.06 -3.43 -10.37
N VAL A 56 1.73 -3.33 -10.42
CA VAL A 56 0.86 -4.28 -11.13
C VAL A 56 1.25 -4.36 -12.61
N GLU A 57 1.35 -3.20 -13.27
CA GLU A 57 1.75 -3.11 -14.69
C GLU A 57 3.12 -3.76 -14.95
N GLU A 58 4.10 -3.47 -14.08
CA GLU A 58 5.46 -3.99 -14.23
C GLU A 58 5.54 -5.50 -14.00
N VAL A 59 4.81 -6.04 -13.02
CA VAL A 59 4.75 -7.49 -12.81
C VAL A 59 4.11 -8.20 -14.01
N GLU A 60 3.01 -7.67 -14.54
CA GLU A 60 2.36 -8.22 -15.73
C GLU A 60 3.31 -8.18 -16.94
N ARG A 61 3.95 -7.04 -17.18
CA ARG A 61 4.90 -6.84 -18.27
C ARG A 61 6.11 -7.78 -18.18
N LEU A 62 6.76 -7.85 -16.98
CA LEU A 62 7.97 -8.66 -16.77
C LEU A 62 7.69 -10.16 -16.78
N SER A 63 6.48 -10.56 -16.40
CA SER A 63 6.05 -11.95 -16.45
C SER A 63 5.48 -12.37 -17.82
N ASN A 64 5.40 -11.47 -18.79
CA ASN A 64 4.70 -11.67 -20.06
C ASN A 64 3.24 -12.09 -19.87
N GLY A 65 2.55 -11.47 -18.91
CA GLY A 65 1.14 -11.75 -18.58
C GLY A 65 0.91 -13.05 -17.80
N GLN A 66 1.95 -13.76 -17.39
CA GLN A 66 1.82 -15.01 -16.62
C GLN A 66 1.39 -14.77 -15.17
N ILE A 67 1.75 -13.63 -14.59
CA ILE A 67 1.37 -13.22 -13.24
C ILE A 67 0.37 -12.08 -13.35
N GLN A 68 -0.79 -12.26 -12.73
CA GLN A 68 -1.83 -11.24 -12.64
C GLN A 68 -1.98 -10.82 -11.19
N ILE A 69 -2.12 -9.50 -10.97
CA ILE A 69 -2.34 -8.90 -9.65
C ILE A 69 -3.59 -8.04 -9.72
N LYS A 70 -4.48 -8.21 -8.73
CA LYS A 70 -5.65 -7.34 -8.57
C LYS A 70 -5.35 -6.27 -7.53
N ALA A 71 -5.44 -5.00 -7.92
CA ALA A 71 -5.29 -3.87 -7.02
C ALA A 71 -6.63 -3.48 -6.37
N TYR A 72 -6.58 -3.18 -5.07
CA TYR A 72 -7.67 -2.63 -4.29
C TYR A 72 -7.24 -1.30 -3.68
N HIS A 73 -7.99 -0.24 -3.96
CA HIS A 73 -7.74 1.13 -3.53
C HIS A 73 -8.84 1.61 -2.57
N ASN A 74 -8.67 2.83 -2.05
CA ASN A 74 -9.65 3.53 -1.22
C ASN A 74 -10.07 2.78 0.05
N GLY A 75 -9.20 1.95 0.61
CA GLY A 75 -9.51 1.17 1.80
C GLY A 75 -10.66 0.18 1.62
N THR A 76 -10.97 -0.25 0.37
CA THR A 76 -12.09 -1.16 0.08
C THR A 76 -11.96 -2.54 0.72
N VAL A 77 -10.77 -2.92 1.14
CA VAL A 77 -10.48 -4.18 1.85
C VAL A 77 -9.83 -3.95 3.22
N GLY A 78 -9.92 -2.73 3.74
CA GLY A 78 -9.42 -2.33 5.05
C GLY A 78 -8.67 -0.99 5.00
N GLY A 79 -8.61 -0.28 6.13
CA GLY A 79 -7.76 0.89 6.31
C GLY A 79 -6.31 0.50 6.61
N ASP A 80 -5.46 1.48 6.90
CA ASP A 80 -4.02 1.27 7.14
C ASP A 80 -3.73 0.16 8.16
N ARG A 81 -4.47 0.15 9.27
CA ARG A 81 -4.29 -0.83 10.35
C ARG A 81 -4.60 -2.24 9.89
N GLU A 82 -5.79 -2.43 9.32
CA GLU A 82 -6.27 -3.73 8.85
C GLU A 82 -5.38 -4.26 7.72
N LEU A 83 -4.85 -3.38 6.86
CA LEU A 83 -4.00 -3.77 5.74
C LEU A 83 -2.64 -4.31 6.22
N VAL A 84 -1.98 -3.65 7.19
CA VAL A 84 -0.71 -4.18 7.71
C VAL A 84 -0.92 -5.49 8.47
N GLU A 85 -1.96 -5.60 9.29
CA GLU A 85 -2.33 -6.85 9.97
C GLU A 85 -2.59 -7.98 8.96
N SER A 86 -3.39 -7.72 7.91
CA SER A 86 -3.67 -8.71 6.86
C SER A 86 -2.42 -9.14 6.10
N CYS A 87 -1.48 -8.22 5.85
CA CYS A 87 -0.22 -8.56 5.21
C CYS A 87 0.66 -9.41 6.14
N MET A 88 0.76 -9.06 7.42
CA MET A 88 1.52 -9.86 8.40
C MET A 88 0.95 -11.26 8.56
N ASN A 89 -0.37 -11.42 8.52
CA ASN A 89 -1.06 -12.70 8.64
C ASN A 89 -1.06 -13.52 7.33
N GLY A 90 -0.75 -12.90 6.19
CA GLY A 90 -0.73 -13.55 4.87
C GLY A 90 -2.07 -13.58 4.15
N ASP A 91 -3.09 -12.86 4.63
CA ASP A 91 -4.40 -12.74 3.99
C ASP A 91 -4.33 -11.88 2.72
N ILE A 92 -3.53 -10.83 2.75
CA ILE A 92 -3.22 -9.95 1.60
C ILE A 92 -1.72 -10.00 1.35
N PRO A 93 -1.28 -10.54 0.18
CA PRO A 93 0.15 -10.69 -0.10
C PRO A 93 0.93 -9.38 -0.14
N PHE A 94 0.40 -8.34 -0.79
CA PHE A 94 1.10 -7.08 -1.00
C PHE A 94 0.28 -5.89 -0.49
N VAL A 95 0.97 -4.96 0.17
CA VAL A 95 0.37 -3.70 0.66
C VAL A 95 1.30 -2.54 0.33
N VAL A 96 0.69 -1.42 -0.11
CA VAL A 96 1.37 -0.12 -0.24
C VAL A 96 0.70 0.87 0.67
N GLN A 97 1.44 1.41 1.63
CA GLN A 97 0.88 2.38 2.59
C GLN A 97 1.95 3.27 3.21
N ASN A 98 1.53 4.27 3.97
CA ASN A 98 2.43 5.10 4.76
C ASN A 98 3.09 4.28 5.89
N THR A 99 4.36 4.59 6.21
CA THR A 99 5.10 3.90 7.27
C THR A 99 4.59 4.19 8.67
N ALA A 100 3.95 5.33 8.91
CA ALA A 100 3.54 5.77 10.24
C ALA A 100 2.53 4.82 10.93
N PRO A 101 1.46 4.32 10.29
CA PRO A 101 0.59 3.32 10.91
C PRO A 101 1.29 2.00 11.23
N GLN A 102 2.31 1.63 10.45
CA GLN A 102 3.08 0.41 10.64
C GLN A 102 3.92 0.44 11.93
N ALA A 103 4.31 1.63 12.41
CA ALA A 103 5.08 1.78 13.64
C ALA A 103 4.33 1.27 14.91
N ASN A 104 3.01 1.10 14.83
CA ASN A 104 2.24 0.47 15.91
C ASN A 104 2.51 -1.05 16.03
N PHE A 105 2.87 -1.69 14.93
CA PHE A 105 3.18 -3.12 14.83
C PHE A 105 4.69 -3.37 14.81
N ILE A 106 5.44 -2.47 14.19
CA ILE A 106 6.89 -2.53 13.97
C ILE A 106 7.53 -1.28 14.59
N PRO A 107 7.73 -1.22 15.92
CA PRO A 107 8.10 0.00 16.62
C PRO A 107 9.38 0.67 16.15
N LYS A 108 10.33 -0.10 15.59
CA LYS A 108 11.60 0.43 15.06
C LYS A 108 11.40 1.35 13.85
N LEU A 109 10.26 1.24 13.12
CA LEU A 109 9.92 2.13 12.01
C LEU A 109 9.63 3.57 12.44
N ALA A 110 9.41 3.79 13.74
CA ALA A 110 9.26 5.13 14.30
C ALA A 110 10.45 6.08 14.05
N ILE A 111 11.59 5.57 13.60
CA ILE A 111 12.72 6.40 13.15
C ILE A 111 12.29 7.36 12.02
N PHE A 112 11.30 6.99 11.22
CA PHE A 112 10.75 7.81 10.14
C PHE A 112 9.74 8.86 10.64
N ASP A 113 9.29 8.76 11.89
CA ASP A 113 8.31 9.64 12.52
C ASP A 113 8.95 10.73 13.40
N LEU A 114 10.26 10.93 13.27
CA LEU A 114 10.97 12.02 13.95
C LEU A 114 10.68 13.34 13.24
N PRO A 115 9.96 14.27 13.88
CA PRO A 115 9.65 15.55 13.24
C PRO A 115 10.91 16.33 12.90
N MET A 116 10.92 16.96 11.71
CA MET A 116 12.04 17.78 11.21
C MET A 116 13.37 17.03 11.02
N ALA A 117 13.36 15.68 11.02
CA ALA A 117 14.57 14.88 10.76
C ALA A 117 15.11 15.12 9.34
N TYR A 118 14.22 15.42 8.40
CA TYR A 118 14.56 15.78 7.03
C TYR A 118 13.97 17.15 6.71
N THR A 119 14.76 18.00 6.04
CA THR A 119 14.35 19.35 5.65
C THR A 119 14.21 19.53 4.14
N ASN A 120 14.70 18.58 3.36
CA ASN A 120 14.56 18.52 1.91
C ASN A 120 14.37 17.09 1.44
N ILE A 121 13.89 16.94 0.21
CA ILE A 121 13.52 15.63 -0.34
C ILE A 121 14.75 14.86 -0.83
N GLU A 122 15.80 15.56 -1.23
CA GLU A 122 17.04 15.00 -1.75
C GLU A 122 17.77 14.19 -0.67
N ASP A 123 17.91 14.76 0.53
CA ASP A 123 18.53 14.08 1.68
C ASP A 123 17.72 12.85 2.11
N LEU A 124 16.39 12.98 2.12
CA LEU A 124 15.51 11.85 2.37
C LEU A 124 15.75 10.71 1.36
N ARG A 125 15.67 11.02 0.07
CA ARG A 125 15.85 10.02 -0.99
C ARG A 125 17.25 9.42 -0.98
N SER A 126 18.27 10.22 -0.70
CA SER A 126 19.65 9.72 -0.53
C SER A 126 19.73 8.66 0.57
N THR A 127 19.03 8.88 1.70
CA THR A 127 18.95 7.91 2.79
C THR A 127 18.19 6.65 2.36
N LEU A 128 17.07 6.80 1.64
CA LEU A 128 16.27 5.66 1.15
C LEU A 128 16.91 4.90 -0.01
N ASP A 129 17.92 5.45 -0.64
CA ASP A 129 18.69 4.81 -1.72
C ASP A 129 20.00 4.21 -1.21
N ASP A 130 20.35 4.41 0.06
CA ASP A 130 21.49 3.77 0.71
C ASP A 130 21.18 2.28 0.97
N GLU A 131 21.95 1.40 0.33
CA GLU A 131 21.72 -0.05 0.36
C GLU A 131 21.93 -0.64 1.75
N GLU A 132 22.90 -0.14 2.53
CA GLU A 132 23.18 -0.63 3.88
C GLU A 132 22.03 -0.25 4.83
N PHE A 133 21.61 1.02 4.80
CA PHE A 133 20.47 1.48 5.59
C PHE A 133 19.19 0.71 5.23
N MET A 134 18.89 0.56 3.95
CA MET A 134 17.68 -0.14 3.51
C MET A 134 17.72 -1.64 3.82
N SER A 135 18.91 -2.24 3.85
CA SER A 135 19.08 -3.62 4.31
C SER A 135 18.74 -3.78 5.79
N LEU A 136 19.17 -2.82 6.64
CA LEU A 136 18.80 -2.79 8.07
C LEU A 136 17.28 -2.60 8.25
N ILE A 137 16.68 -1.70 7.50
CA ILE A 137 15.22 -1.49 7.54
C ILE A 137 14.48 -2.74 7.10
N ASN A 138 14.93 -3.42 6.03
CA ASN A 138 14.31 -4.68 5.61
C ASN A 138 14.42 -5.77 6.69
N GLN A 139 15.53 -5.88 7.42
CA GLN A 139 15.64 -6.80 8.55
C GLN A 139 14.59 -6.50 9.63
N VAL A 140 14.32 -5.22 9.90
CA VAL A 140 13.26 -4.82 10.84
C VAL A 140 11.89 -5.32 10.38
N TYR A 141 11.58 -5.25 9.09
CA TYR A 141 10.33 -5.79 8.53
C TYR A 141 10.27 -7.32 8.63
N LEU A 142 11.37 -8.00 8.33
CA LEU A 142 11.47 -9.47 8.38
C LEU A 142 11.23 -10.05 9.80
N GLU A 143 11.61 -9.31 10.85
CA GLU A 143 11.30 -9.69 12.24
C GLU A 143 9.78 -9.77 12.51
N HIS A 144 8.94 -9.24 11.59
CA HIS A 144 7.49 -9.13 11.75
C HIS A 144 6.71 -9.80 10.59
N SER A 145 7.26 -10.86 9.99
CA SER A 145 6.63 -11.68 8.95
C SER A 145 6.30 -10.95 7.64
N VAL A 146 6.88 -9.81 7.40
CA VAL A 146 6.75 -9.04 6.17
C VAL A 146 8.13 -8.65 5.64
N ARG A 147 8.23 -8.47 4.33
CA ARG A 147 9.43 -8.04 3.61
C ARG A 147 9.18 -6.68 2.98
N LEU A 148 10.13 -5.78 3.11
CA LEU A 148 10.13 -4.52 2.39
C LEU A 148 10.64 -4.76 0.95
N LEU A 149 9.83 -4.40 -0.05
CA LEU A 149 10.21 -4.48 -1.46
C LEU A 149 10.80 -3.15 -1.96
N ALA A 150 10.19 -2.03 -1.59
CA ALA A 150 10.65 -0.70 -1.98
C ALA A 150 10.07 0.38 -1.07
N MET A 151 10.76 1.53 -0.98
CA MET A 151 10.24 2.75 -0.35
C MET A 151 10.21 3.91 -1.35
N SER A 152 9.10 4.64 -1.35
CA SER A 152 8.89 5.87 -2.10
C SER A 152 8.45 6.98 -1.16
N ASP A 153 8.13 8.15 -1.71
CA ASP A 153 7.66 9.31 -0.95
C ASP A 153 6.54 10.05 -1.68
N GLN A 154 5.76 10.83 -0.94
CA GLN A 154 4.83 11.83 -1.44
C GLN A 154 5.19 13.25 -1.00
N ASN A 155 6.49 13.55 -0.87
CA ASN A 155 6.95 14.83 -0.36
C ASN A 155 6.61 15.03 1.13
N PHE A 156 6.60 16.28 1.62
CA PHE A 156 6.35 16.60 3.01
C PHE A 156 4.87 16.80 3.32
N ARG A 157 4.51 16.50 4.56
CA ARG A 157 3.18 16.74 5.12
C ARG A 157 3.04 18.19 5.55
N VAL A 158 1.91 18.79 5.20
CA VAL A 158 1.50 20.14 5.59
C VAL A 158 0.16 20.03 6.32
N MET A 159 -0.17 21.04 7.12
CA MET A 159 -1.46 21.11 7.81
C MET A 159 -2.48 21.87 6.98
N THR A 160 -3.76 21.46 7.00
CA THR A 160 -4.89 22.28 6.57
C THR A 160 -5.80 22.59 7.75
N THR A 161 -6.45 23.76 7.75
CA THR A 161 -7.31 24.24 8.84
C THR A 161 -8.22 25.37 8.36
N ASN A 162 -9.30 25.63 9.11
CA ASN A 162 -10.16 26.82 8.90
C ASN A 162 -9.78 28.00 9.81
N LYS A 163 -8.71 27.86 10.60
CA LYS A 163 -8.17 28.92 11.43
C LYS A 163 -6.86 29.45 10.85
N LYS A 164 -6.73 30.76 10.73
CA LYS A 164 -5.45 31.38 10.36
C LYS A 164 -4.40 31.11 11.44
N ILE A 165 -3.23 30.61 11.04
CA ILE A 165 -2.09 30.32 11.92
C ILE A 165 -1.01 31.35 11.66
N GLU A 166 -0.71 32.16 12.66
CA GLU A 166 0.34 33.20 12.62
C GLU A 166 1.41 32.94 13.69
N SER A 167 1.10 32.14 14.72
CA SER A 167 2.00 31.81 15.83
C SER A 167 1.76 30.38 16.34
N LEU A 168 2.67 29.90 17.20
CA LEU A 168 2.48 28.61 17.88
C LEU A 168 1.23 28.57 18.79
N ASP A 169 0.83 29.73 19.32
CA ASP A 169 -0.37 29.80 20.16
C ASP A 169 -1.67 29.51 19.39
N ASP A 170 -1.67 29.67 18.08
CA ASP A 170 -2.83 29.42 17.23
C ASP A 170 -3.13 27.94 17.04
N PHE A 171 -2.19 27.04 17.31
CA PHE A 171 -2.43 25.60 17.33
C PHE A 171 -3.22 25.13 18.53
N LYS A 172 -3.21 25.92 19.64
CA LYS A 172 -3.83 25.52 20.90
C LYS A 172 -5.32 25.17 20.73
N GLY A 173 -5.67 23.97 21.19
CA GLY A 173 -7.03 23.47 21.22
C GLY A 173 -7.60 23.02 19.88
N GLN A 174 -6.89 23.18 18.75
CA GLN A 174 -7.38 22.65 17.47
C GLN A 174 -7.44 21.14 17.47
N LYS A 175 -8.60 20.59 17.12
CA LYS A 175 -8.79 19.15 16.91
C LYS A 175 -8.20 18.77 15.57
N ILE A 176 -6.93 18.37 15.57
CA ILE A 176 -6.24 17.98 14.35
C ILE A 176 -6.31 16.46 14.17
N ARG A 177 -6.81 16.03 13.02
CA ARG A 177 -6.75 14.60 12.68
C ARG A 177 -5.34 14.20 12.29
N THR A 178 -4.90 13.06 12.81
CA THR A 178 -3.65 12.40 12.45
C THR A 178 -3.90 10.94 12.07
N MET A 179 -2.91 10.29 11.49
CA MET A 179 -2.88 8.84 11.41
C MET A 179 -2.74 8.23 12.81
N GLU A 180 -3.06 6.94 12.96
CA GLU A 180 -2.82 6.20 14.20
C GLU A 180 -1.31 6.00 14.43
N ASN A 181 -0.68 6.99 15.05
CA ASN A 181 0.74 6.95 15.38
C ASN A 181 1.01 7.80 16.64
N LYS A 182 1.56 7.17 17.66
CA LYS A 182 1.81 7.85 18.96
C LYS A 182 2.79 9.01 18.88
N TYR A 183 3.72 9.00 17.92
CA TYR A 183 4.71 10.08 17.73
C TYR A 183 4.07 11.28 17.04
N HIS A 184 3.19 11.06 16.06
CA HIS A 184 2.37 12.11 15.46
C HIS A 184 1.48 12.76 16.51
N LEU A 185 0.80 11.97 17.35
CA LEU A 185 0.01 12.48 18.47
C LEU A 185 0.86 13.33 19.42
N ALA A 186 2.02 12.83 19.85
CA ALA A 186 2.92 13.54 20.75
C ALA A 186 3.43 14.86 20.15
N PHE A 187 3.77 14.89 18.87
CA PHE A 187 4.19 16.09 18.18
C PHE A 187 3.13 17.18 18.25
N TRP A 188 1.89 16.89 17.81
CA TRP A 188 0.81 17.87 17.80
C TRP A 188 0.38 18.29 19.21
N GLN A 189 0.40 17.37 20.18
CA GLN A 189 0.17 17.69 21.59
C GLN A 189 1.23 18.66 22.15
N SER A 190 2.49 18.48 21.76
CA SER A 190 3.61 19.33 22.26
C SER A 190 3.46 20.80 21.90
N ILE A 191 2.76 21.11 20.80
CA ILE A 191 2.48 22.50 20.37
C ILE A 191 1.06 22.94 20.75
N GLY A 192 0.36 22.17 21.59
CA GLY A 192 -0.90 22.54 22.20
C GLY A 192 -2.16 22.17 21.41
N ALA A 193 -2.04 21.48 20.29
CA ALA A 193 -3.20 20.96 19.56
C ALA A 193 -3.81 19.74 20.27
N ASN A 194 -5.03 19.37 19.88
CA ASN A 194 -5.74 18.18 20.33
C ASN A 194 -5.79 17.15 19.18
N PRO A 195 -4.74 16.32 19.01
CA PRO A 195 -4.72 15.36 17.92
C PRO A 195 -5.73 14.23 18.15
N THR A 196 -6.43 13.88 17.08
CA THR A 196 -7.46 12.82 17.06
C THR A 196 -7.08 11.79 15.99
N PRO A 197 -6.70 10.56 16.36
CA PRO A 197 -6.43 9.52 15.36
C PRO A 197 -7.73 9.08 14.71
N MET A 198 -7.70 8.88 13.38
CA MET A 198 -8.88 8.55 12.59
C MET A 198 -8.45 7.94 11.25
N ALA A 199 -9.21 6.96 10.73
CA ALA A 199 -8.97 6.40 9.41
C ALA A 199 -9.09 7.47 8.31
N PHE A 200 -8.31 7.34 7.22
CA PHE A 200 -8.32 8.36 6.16
C PHE A 200 -9.69 8.54 5.51
N SER A 201 -10.44 7.45 5.34
CA SER A 201 -11.81 7.46 4.78
C SER A 201 -12.81 8.32 5.56
N GLU A 202 -12.55 8.63 6.83
CA GLU A 202 -13.42 9.41 7.71
C GLU A 202 -13.07 10.91 7.71
N VAL A 203 -11.91 11.29 7.18
CA VAL A 203 -11.36 12.66 7.31
C VAL A 203 -12.25 13.71 6.66
N TYR A 204 -12.68 13.51 5.41
CA TYR A 204 -13.50 14.48 4.69
C TYR A 204 -14.81 14.76 5.44
N ILE A 205 -15.49 13.71 5.87
CA ILE A 205 -16.75 13.84 6.63
C ILE A 205 -16.49 14.44 8.02
N GLY A 206 -15.40 14.08 8.67
CA GLY A 206 -14.99 14.65 9.95
C GLY A 206 -14.78 16.16 9.88
N LEU A 207 -14.13 16.66 8.83
CA LEU A 207 -13.98 18.10 8.56
C LEU A 207 -15.30 18.77 8.25
N GLN A 208 -16.11 18.15 7.36
CA GLN A 208 -17.41 18.68 6.97
C GLN A 208 -18.37 18.84 8.17
N GLN A 209 -18.36 17.90 9.09
CA GLN A 209 -19.20 17.90 10.28
C GLN A 209 -18.60 18.67 11.47
N GLY A 210 -17.35 19.16 11.37
CA GLY A 210 -16.66 19.86 12.45
C GLY A 210 -16.30 18.98 13.65
N THR A 211 -16.25 17.66 13.49
CA THR A 211 -15.73 16.75 14.52
C THR A 211 -14.23 16.89 14.68
N ILE A 212 -13.54 17.29 13.61
CA ILE A 212 -12.15 17.74 13.56
C ILE A 212 -12.08 19.12 12.89
N ASP A 213 -11.10 19.95 13.29
CA ASP A 213 -10.92 21.31 12.82
C ASP A 213 -9.84 21.40 11.72
N ALA A 214 -8.95 20.41 11.73
CA ALA A 214 -7.73 20.39 10.91
C ALA A 214 -7.29 18.97 10.58
N GLN A 215 -6.42 18.83 9.59
CA GLN A 215 -5.71 17.60 9.27
C GLN A 215 -4.33 17.91 8.71
N GLU A 216 -3.49 16.90 8.52
CA GLU A 216 -2.15 17.03 7.96
C GLU A 216 -1.90 15.92 6.94
N ASN A 217 -1.45 16.32 5.74
CA ASN A 217 -1.15 15.44 4.61
C ASN A 217 -0.30 16.17 3.56
N PRO A 218 0.32 15.47 2.62
CA PRO A 218 0.91 16.10 1.44
C PRO A 218 -0.14 16.77 0.54
N TYR A 219 0.27 17.74 -0.26
CA TYR A 219 -0.61 18.41 -1.23
C TYR A 219 -1.36 17.44 -2.14
N GLU A 220 -0.70 16.36 -2.53
CA GLU A 220 -1.27 15.30 -3.35
C GLU A 220 -2.53 14.70 -2.72
N VAL A 221 -2.45 14.32 -1.45
CA VAL A 221 -3.57 13.73 -0.70
C VAL A 221 -4.65 14.76 -0.42
N ILE A 222 -4.27 16.02 -0.14
CA ILE A 222 -5.23 17.12 0.08
C ILE A 222 -6.11 17.31 -1.16
N VAL A 223 -5.53 17.25 -2.36
CA VAL A 223 -6.27 17.41 -3.61
C VAL A 223 -7.09 16.17 -3.94
N SER A 224 -6.48 14.98 -3.92
CA SER A 224 -7.18 13.73 -4.28
C SER A 224 -8.31 13.39 -3.31
N GLY A 225 -8.13 13.70 -2.03
CA GLY A 225 -9.17 13.57 -1.00
C GLY A 225 -10.18 14.73 -0.97
N LYS A 226 -10.03 15.72 -1.86
CA LYS A 226 -10.87 16.95 -1.90
C LYS A 226 -10.91 17.71 -0.57
N ILE A 227 -9.90 17.56 0.25
CA ILE A 227 -9.84 18.15 1.61
C ILE A 227 -9.90 19.68 1.52
N TYR A 228 -9.34 20.28 0.46
CA TYR A 228 -9.36 21.71 0.20
C TYR A 228 -10.78 22.30 0.07
N GLU A 229 -11.82 21.48 -0.21
CA GLU A 229 -13.21 21.94 -0.23
C GLU A 229 -13.74 22.26 1.18
N GLN A 230 -13.09 21.75 2.23
CA GLN A 230 -13.49 21.87 3.62
C GLN A 230 -12.53 22.72 4.46
N GLN A 231 -11.45 23.26 3.86
CA GLN A 231 -10.37 23.91 4.59
C GLN A 231 -9.90 25.19 3.89
N ASP A 232 -9.90 26.31 4.63
CA ASP A 232 -9.60 27.65 4.09
C ASP A 232 -8.10 27.94 3.99
N TYR A 233 -7.27 27.26 4.79
CA TYR A 233 -5.83 27.55 4.89
C TYR A 233 -4.98 26.28 4.76
N VAL A 234 -3.83 26.46 4.11
CA VAL A 234 -2.72 25.50 4.14
C VAL A 234 -1.56 26.12 4.92
N VAL A 235 -1.15 25.44 5.98
CA VAL A 235 0.02 25.83 6.79
C VAL A 235 1.19 24.93 6.40
N LYS A 236 2.24 25.53 5.84
CA LYS A 236 3.45 24.83 5.37
C LYS A 236 4.31 24.37 6.55
N THR A 237 3.83 23.44 7.31
CA THR A 237 4.55 22.89 8.46
C THR A 237 5.77 22.06 8.05
N ASN A 238 5.68 21.32 6.94
CA ASN A 238 6.72 20.40 6.44
C ASN A 238 7.35 19.55 7.54
N HIS A 239 6.55 19.16 8.52
CA HIS A 239 7.00 18.58 9.79
C HIS A 239 7.50 17.15 9.66
N LEU A 240 7.02 16.42 8.64
CA LEU A 240 7.39 15.03 8.38
C LEU A 240 7.36 14.74 6.88
N PRO A 241 8.24 13.89 6.36
CA PRO A 241 8.06 13.31 5.04
C PRO A 241 6.90 12.32 5.04
N HIS A 242 6.18 12.21 3.93
CA HIS A 242 5.17 11.16 3.73
C HIS A 242 5.82 9.98 3.01
N LEU A 243 6.31 9.02 3.77
CA LEU A 243 6.97 7.84 3.24
C LEU A 243 5.96 6.75 2.89
N LEU A 244 6.18 6.11 1.76
CA LEU A 244 5.42 4.97 1.29
C LEU A 244 6.29 3.73 1.29
N SER A 245 5.85 2.67 1.93
CA SER A 245 6.45 1.34 1.82
C SER A 245 5.59 0.42 0.97
N MET A 246 6.21 -0.35 0.12
CA MET A 246 5.63 -1.53 -0.51
C MET A 246 6.14 -2.75 0.23
N ILE A 247 5.25 -3.46 0.90
CA ILE A 247 5.58 -4.65 1.68
C ILE A 247 4.90 -5.88 1.10
N VAL A 248 5.50 -7.05 1.33
CA VAL A 248 4.94 -8.35 0.98
C VAL A 248 5.02 -9.28 2.18
N ASN A 249 4.02 -10.14 2.35
CA ASN A 249 4.08 -11.22 3.34
C ASN A 249 5.31 -12.12 3.07
N GLU A 250 6.13 -12.37 4.09
CA GLU A 250 7.40 -13.08 3.92
C GLU A 250 7.20 -14.54 3.49
N ASP A 251 6.19 -15.23 4.04
CA ASP A 251 5.91 -16.61 3.65
C ASP A 251 5.39 -16.70 2.21
N PHE A 252 4.56 -15.74 1.80
CA PHE A 252 4.13 -15.64 0.40
C PHE A 252 5.34 -15.45 -0.53
N TYR A 253 6.22 -14.48 -0.21
CA TYR A 253 7.41 -14.20 -1.01
C TYR A 253 8.34 -15.43 -1.08
N ASN A 254 8.52 -16.13 0.04
CA ASN A 254 9.39 -17.31 0.09
C ASN A 254 8.91 -18.46 -0.77
N ARG A 255 7.59 -18.61 -0.96
CA ARG A 255 7.00 -19.62 -1.86
C ARG A 255 7.15 -19.30 -3.35
N LEU A 256 7.49 -18.07 -3.72
CA LEU A 256 7.72 -17.70 -5.11
C LEU A 256 8.95 -18.43 -5.67
N SER A 257 8.89 -18.75 -6.97
CA SER A 257 10.05 -19.25 -7.69
C SER A 257 11.17 -18.18 -7.74
N THR A 258 12.40 -18.60 -7.96
CA THR A 258 13.53 -17.65 -8.14
C THR A 258 13.28 -16.67 -9.29
N LYS A 259 12.58 -17.11 -10.33
CA LYS A 259 12.17 -16.25 -11.47
C LYS A 259 11.17 -15.20 -11.00
N ASP A 260 10.13 -15.60 -10.26
CA ASP A 260 9.06 -14.70 -9.84
C ASP A 260 9.54 -13.69 -8.79
N LYS A 261 10.43 -14.11 -7.88
CA LYS A 261 11.12 -13.18 -6.95
C LYS A 261 11.83 -12.06 -7.70
N LYS A 262 12.60 -12.39 -8.73
CA LYS A 262 13.30 -11.38 -9.56
C LYS A 262 12.31 -10.44 -10.27
N ILE A 263 11.17 -10.95 -10.72
CA ILE A 263 10.12 -10.13 -11.34
C ILE A 263 9.54 -9.16 -10.31
N VAL A 264 9.16 -9.65 -9.13
CA VAL A 264 8.61 -8.84 -8.03
C VAL A 264 9.59 -7.75 -7.60
N ASP A 265 10.86 -8.10 -7.35
CA ASP A 265 11.88 -7.16 -6.90
C ASP A 265 12.13 -6.07 -7.95
N GLN A 266 12.25 -6.45 -9.24
CA GLN A 266 12.45 -5.49 -10.32
C GLN A 266 11.23 -4.60 -10.54
N ALA A 267 10.02 -5.18 -10.47
CA ALA A 267 8.78 -4.42 -10.60
C ALA A 267 8.62 -3.39 -9.47
N ALA A 268 8.95 -3.77 -8.23
CA ALA A 268 8.90 -2.85 -7.09
C ALA A 268 9.88 -1.68 -7.25
N LYS A 269 11.10 -1.94 -7.72
CA LYS A 269 12.09 -0.91 -8.01
C LYS A 269 11.61 0.05 -9.11
N ASN A 270 11.11 -0.49 -10.24
CA ASN A 270 10.60 0.32 -11.35
C ASN A 270 9.41 1.18 -10.91
N ALA A 271 8.51 0.60 -10.09
CA ALA A 271 7.34 1.30 -9.58
C ALA A 271 7.73 2.42 -8.61
N ARG A 272 8.72 2.20 -7.73
CA ARG A 272 9.29 3.23 -6.86
C ARG A 272 9.82 4.42 -7.66
N ASP A 273 10.68 4.15 -8.62
CA ASP A 273 11.32 5.19 -9.41
C ASP A 273 10.28 6.02 -10.19
N TYR A 274 9.29 5.33 -10.78
CA TYR A 274 8.17 5.98 -11.46
C TYR A 274 7.30 6.81 -10.51
N SER A 275 7.00 6.30 -9.32
CA SER A 275 6.17 7.02 -8.34
C SER A 275 6.83 8.30 -7.84
N ARG A 276 8.16 8.29 -7.60
CA ARG A 276 8.94 9.50 -7.25
C ARG A 276 8.91 10.53 -8.38
N GLU A 277 9.13 10.09 -9.63
CA GLU A 277 9.03 10.97 -10.80
C GLU A 277 7.65 11.62 -10.93
N GLN A 278 6.58 10.84 -10.72
CA GLN A 278 5.22 11.36 -10.76
C GLN A 278 4.93 12.32 -9.60
N CYS A 279 5.45 12.04 -8.41
CA CYS A 279 5.35 12.95 -7.27
C CYS A 279 5.93 14.33 -7.62
N ASP A 280 7.15 14.38 -8.13
CA ASP A 280 7.86 15.61 -8.47
C ASP A 280 7.11 16.42 -9.55
N LYS A 281 6.62 15.75 -10.59
CA LYS A 281 5.87 16.40 -11.68
C LYS A 281 4.54 17.02 -11.22
N ARG A 282 3.90 16.45 -10.21
CA ARG A 282 2.54 16.81 -9.81
C ARG A 282 2.47 17.87 -8.70
N VAL A 283 3.57 18.15 -8.00
CA VAL A 283 3.55 19.10 -6.86
C VAL A 283 3.04 20.49 -7.27
N SER A 284 3.54 21.03 -8.39
CA SER A 284 3.14 22.36 -8.86
C SER A 284 1.66 22.43 -9.26
N ASP A 285 1.17 21.40 -9.93
CA ASP A 285 -0.22 21.31 -10.37
C ASP A 285 -1.17 21.20 -9.17
N ARG A 286 -0.81 20.37 -8.18
CA ARG A 286 -1.58 20.23 -6.94
C ARG A 286 -1.64 21.54 -6.14
N LEU A 287 -0.51 22.24 -6.03
CA LEU A 287 -0.47 23.57 -5.42
C LEU A 287 -1.34 24.59 -6.15
N SER A 288 -1.48 24.53 -7.46
CA SER A 288 -2.33 25.44 -8.22
C SER A 288 -3.84 25.24 -7.99
N ILE A 289 -4.24 24.00 -7.65
CA ILE A 289 -5.64 23.66 -7.32
C ILE A 289 -6.03 24.19 -5.93
N ILE A 290 -5.07 24.18 -4.99
CA ILE A 290 -5.31 24.56 -3.58
C ILE A 290 -5.30 26.09 -3.39
N LYS A 291 -4.69 26.85 -4.30
CA LYS A 291 -4.62 28.34 -4.25
C LYS A 291 -5.94 28.97 -4.69
#